data_e31387cd31d96ba4dc316eee5d2823d8
#
_entry.id   e31387cd31d96ba4dc316eee5d2823d8
#
_cell.length_a   1.000
_cell.length_b   1.000
_cell.length_c   1.000
_cell.angle_alpha   90.00
_cell.angle_beta   90.00
_cell.angle_gamma   90.00
#
_symmetry.space_group_name_H-M   'P 1'
#
loop_
_entity.id
_entity.type
_entity.pdbx_description
1 polymer ?
#
loop_
_entity_poly.entity_id
_entity_poly.type
_entity_poly.pdbx_seq_one_letter_code
_entity_poly.pdbx_strand_id
1 'polypeptide(L)'
;MLIRNLRLIDGAGDIRDGVDVLIRDGRFAAIGPDLDGDGEEVDAGGATAMPGLIDAHTHLTMDATPEALDNALDLPLGEQAGGAARRAAALLGNGVTTAREVGGVGPLSLDLRDSIASGSAPGPRIFTAGAWMTGPDGHGWHVGLHADDPESVRSAARRQLDDGADLLKMMVSGGVIGTGHGPGTEQYSEEEVSIVTSMAHAEGKRVAAHAHGEPSIRNAVRGGVDTVEHASFVTAELIGEMLERGTFIVPTLAVIHFVIESASEALGEETLQRAREVAEVHHANITAAWRAGVPIVAGTDMGSPFTGPDAIHREIALLTGIGMSNHEAIQAATLQAACAIGVDDDLGTVRPGRRADLLVLDGDPLEDIDATRSIRHLLQDGEWRIRDGVEAV
;
A
#
# COMPACT_ATOMS: atom_id res chain seq x y z
N MET A 1 13.79 -14.47 21.27
CA MET A 1 14.46 -14.92 20.01
C MET A 1 15.66 -14.03 19.74
N LEU A 2 16.76 -14.58 19.27
CA LEU A 2 17.97 -13.83 18.89
C LEU A 2 18.38 -14.24 17.47
N ILE A 3 18.48 -13.26 16.56
CA ILE A 3 18.97 -13.47 15.19
C ILE A 3 20.34 -12.83 15.11
N ARG A 4 21.35 -13.63 14.77
CA ARG A 4 22.77 -13.23 14.78
C ARG A 4 23.32 -12.94 13.38
N ASN A 5 24.38 -12.13 13.38
CA ASN A 5 25.25 -11.96 12.23
C ASN A 5 24.51 -11.50 10.97
N LEU A 6 23.74 -10.42 11.12
CA LEU A 6 22.98 -9.80 10.04
C LEU A 6 23.76 -8.63 9.41
N ARG A 7 23.59 -8.44 8.11
CA ARG A 7 23.70 -7.14 7.47
C ARG A 7 22.34 -6.44 7.59
N LEU A 8 22.24 -5.39 8.39
CA LEU A 8 20.99 -4.73 8.70
C LEU A 8 20.83 -3.42 7.95
N ILE A 9 19.74 -3.29 7.20
CA ILE A 9 19.18 -2.04 6.65
C ILE A 9 18.06 -1.64 7.60
N ASP A 10 18.21 -0.57 8.39
CA ASP A 10 17.26 -0.24 9.47
C ASP A 10 15.94 0.42 8.98
N GLY A 11 15.87 0.74 7.68
CA GLY A 11 14.72 1.45 7.07
C GLY A 11 14.79 2.97 7.22
N ALA A 12 15.61 3.52 8.11
CA ALA A 12 15.70 4.96 8.35
C ALA A 12 17.01 5.61 7.86
N GLY A 13 17.94 4.82 7.32
CA GLY A 13 19.17 5.31 6.71
C GLY A 13 20.43 4.63 7.19
N ASP A 14 20.40 3.89 8.31
CA ASP A 14 21.56 3.19 8.83
C ASP A 14 21.70 1.80 8.20
N ILE A 15 22.92 1.49 7.78
CA ILE A 15 23.32 0.16 7.30
C ILE A 15 24.47 -0.32 8.19
N ARG A 16 24.31 -1.53 8.77
CA ARG A 16 25.29 -2.08 9.71
C ARG A 16 25.54 -3.55 9.43
N ASP A 17 26.80 -3.96 9.38
CA ASP A 17 27.21 -5.35 9.19
C ASP A 17 27.50 -6.02 10.55
N GLY A 18 27.30 -7.34 10.63
CA GLY A 18 27.65 -8.17 11.78
C GLY A 18 26.89 -7.80 13.06
N VAL A 19 25.62 -7.42 12.93
CA VAL A 19 24.78 -7.10 14.08
C VAL A 19 23.83 -8.23 14.41
N ASP A 20 23.51 -8.34 15.69
CA ASP A 20 22.48 -9.22 16.22
C ASP A 20 21.20 -8.42 16.47
N VAL A 21 20.05 -9.07 16.32
CA VAL A 21 18.72 -8.53 16.62
C VAL A 21 18.06 -9.39 17.68
N LEU A 22 17.85 -8.83 18.87
CA LEU A 22 17.10 -9.47 19.95
C LEU A 22 15.63 -9.08 19.90
N ILE A 23 14.76 -10.07 19.88
CA ILE A 23 13.30 -9.89 19.83
C ILE A 23 12.70 -10.46 21.13
N ARG A 24 11.85 -9.66 21.80
CA ARG A 24 11.06 -10.04 22.98
C ARG A 24 9.66 -9.45 22.88
N ASP A 25 8.68 -10.22 23.27
CA ASP A 25 7.28 -9.79 23.33
C ASP A 25 6.80 -9.12 22.00
N GLY A 26 7.20 -9.70 20.85
CA GLY A 26 6.82 -9.19 19.54
C GLY A 26 7.53 -7.90 19.10
N ARG A 27 8.56 -7.45 19.85
CA ARG A 27 9.27 -6.19 19.60
C ARG A 27 10.78 -6.38 19.51
N PHE A 28 11.43 -5.50 18.76
CA PHE A 28 12.88 -5.38 18.79
C PHE A 28 13.31 -4.88 20.19
N ALA A 29 13.97 -5.75 20.95
CA ALA A 29 14.42 -5.41 22.31
C ALA A 29 15.80 -4.73 22.30
N ALA A 30 16.73 -5.24 21.47
CA ALA A 30 18.08 -4.68 21.31
C ALA A 30 18.61 -5.00 19.91
N ILE A 31 19.54 -4.15 19.44
CA ILE A 31 20.21 -4.29 18.14
C ILE A 31 21.67 -3.87 18.32
N GLY A 32 22.61 -4.76 18.06
CA GLY A 32 24.04 -4.49 18.21
C GLY A 32 24.87 -5.76 18.10
N PRO A 33 26.20 -5.67 18.19
CA PRO A 33 27.06 -6.85 18.17
C PRO A 33 26.99 -7.62 19.49
N ASP A 34 27.26 -8.92 19.45
CA ASP A 34 27.48 -9.79 20.60
C ASP A 34 26.39 -9.72 21.67
N LEU A 35 25.10 -9.71 21.25
CA LEU A 35 23.98 -9.69 22.18
C LEU A 35 23.79 -11.03 22.87
N ASP A 36 23.44 -10.98 24.16
CA ASP A 36 23.01 -12.16 24.92
C ASP A 36 21.50 -12.38 24.79
N GLY A 37 21.08 -13.61 24.49
CA GLY A 37 19.70 -14.04 24.39
C GLY A 37 19.43 -15.27 25.26
N ASP A 38 18.20 -15.41 25.73
CA ASP A 38 17.73 -16.50 26.59
C ASP A 38 16.63 -17.36 25.93
N GLY A 39 16.63 -17.46 24.62
CA GLY A 39 15.61 -18.21 23.86
C GLY A 39 16.16 -18.85 22.61
N GLU A 40 15.30 -18.95 21.61
CA GLU A 40 15.69 -19.43 20.28
C GLU A 40 16.76 -18.52 19.68
N GLU A 41 17.78 -19.14 19.09
CA GLU A 41 18.90 -18.46 18.44
C GLU A 41 19.07 -18.95 17.01
N VAL A 42 19.18 -18.03 16.06
CA VAL A 42 19.36 -18.31 14.62
C VAL A 42 20.54 -17.50 14.11
N ASP A 43 21.52 -18.16 13.51
CA ASP A 43 22.62 -17.50 12.80
C ASP A 43 22.21 -17.24 11.33
N ALA A 44 22.09 -15.98 10.98
CA ALA A 44 21.73 -15.56 9.62
C ALA A 44 22.91 -15.65 8.62
N GLY A 45 24.16 -15.91 9.10
CA GLY A 45 25.32 -16.12 8.24
C GLY A 45 25.70 -14.91 7.38
N GLY A 46 25.43 -13.70 7.82
CA GLY A 46 25.70 -12.47 7.08
C GLY A 46 24.58 -12.09 6.08
N ALA A 47 23.41 -12.74 6.15
CA ALA A 47 22.27 -12.40 5.30
C ALA A 47 21.77 -10.98 5.54
N THR A 48 21.20 -10.35 4.53
CA THR A 48 20.65 -8.99 4.64
C THR A 48 19.28 -9.01 5.30
N ALA A 49 19.09 -8.17 6.31
CA ALA A 49 17.81 -7.96 6.98
C ALA A 49 17.32 -6.53 6.78
N MET A 50 16.01 -6.37 6.67
CA MET A 50 15.32 -5.09 6.54
C MET A 50 13.96 -5.13 7.22
N PRO A 51 13.27 -3.98 7.44
CA PRO A 51 11.91 -4.01 7.94
C PRO A 51 10.98 -4.80 7.02
N GLY A 52 9.92 -5.39 7.58
CA GLY A 52 8.84 -5.94 6.78
C GLY A 52 8.26 -4.89 5.82
N LEU A 53 7.93 -5.30 4.61
CA LEU A 53 7.36 -4.42 3.59
C LEU A 53 5.96 -3.94 3.97
N ILE A 54 5.64 -2.73 3.54
CA ILE A 54 4.31 -2.12 3.67
C ILE A 54 3.81 -1.81 2.27
N ASP A 55 2.67 -2.37 1.90
CA ASP A 55 1.95 -2.01 0.68
C ASP A 55 0.85 -1.00 1.03
N ALA A 56 1.03 0.25 0.59
CA ALA A 56 0.14 1.35 0.96
C ALA A 56 -1.11 1.46 0.08
N HIS A 57 -1.32 0.56 -0.89
CA HIS A 57 -2.48 0.58 -1.77
C HIS A 57 -2.85 -0.83 -2.24
N THR A 58 -3.81 -1.45 -1.58
CA THR A 58 -4.31 -2.79 -1.93
C THR A 58 -5.84 -2.83 -2.00
N HIS A 59 -6.37 -3.82 -2.73
CA HIS A 59 -7.77 -4.18 -2.87
C HIS A 59 -7.93 -5.69 -2.64
N LEU A 60 -7.81 -6.14 -1.40
CA LEU A 60 -7.79 -7.57 -1.03
C LEU A 60 -9.09 -8.32 -1.35
N THR A 61 -10.20 -7.61 -1.49
CA THR A 61 -11.49 -8.21 -1.88
C THR A 61 -11.66 -8.34 -3.40
N MET A 62 -10.74 -7.80 -4.21
CA MET A 62 -10.69 -7.93 -5.66
C MET A 62 -9.67 -9.00 -6.06
N ASP A 63 -9.89 -9.72 -7.17
CA ASP A 63 -9.19 -10.98 -7.48
C ASP A 63 -8.08 -10.88 -8.54
N ALA A 64 -7.73 -9.69 -8.95
CA ALA A 64 -6.71 -9.40 -9.96
C ALA A 64 -7.00 -9.94 -11.37
N THR A 65 -8.18 -10.49 -11.62
CA THR A 65 -8.61 -10.87 -12.97
C THR A 65 -9.06 -9.65 -13.78
N PRO A 66 -9.19 -9.73 -15.10
CA PRO A 66 -9.79 -8.66 -15.91
C PRO A 66 -11.19 -8.23 -15.42
N GLU A 67 -11.95 -9.17 -14.84
CA GLU A 67 -13.30 -9.01 -14.33
C GLU A 67 -13.35 -8.74 -12.81
N ALA A 68 -12.26 -8.29 -12.20
CA ALA A 68 -12.11 -8.18 -10.74
C ALA A 68 -13.22 -7.37 -10.05
N LEU A 69 -13.71 -6.29 -10.70
CA LEU A 69 -14.82 -5.49 -10.18
C LEU A 69 -16.16 -6.24 -10.25
N ASP A 70 -16.41 -6.94 -11.34
CA ASP A 70 -17.66 -7.72 -11.52
C ASP A 70 -17.66 -8.92 -10.56
N ASN A 71 -16.54 -9.63 -10.45
CA ASN A 71 -16.37 -10.76 -9.53
C ASN A 71 -16.54 -10.35 -8.06
N ALA A 72 -16.14 -9.14 -7.70
CA ALA A 72 -16.34 -8.61 -6.35
C ALA A 72 -17.81 -8.46 -5.94
N LEU A 73 -18.74 -8.48 -6.90
CA LEU A 73 -20.20 -8.40 -6.66
C LEU A 73 -20.91 -9.73 -6.90
N ASP A 74 -20.51 -10.46 -7.91
CA ASP A 74 -21.27 -11.62 -8.42
C ASP A 74 -20.92 -12.92 -7.71
N LEU A 75 -19.71 -13.04 -7.14
CA LEU A 75 -19.31 -14.24 -6.43
C LEU A 75 -20.05 -14.38 -5.09
N PRO A 76 -20.41 -15.61 -4.69
CA PRO A 76 -20.97 -15.88 -3.36
C PRO A 76 -20.04 -15.35 -2.25
N LEU A 77 -20.60 -14.79 -1.19
CA LEU A 77 -19.83 -14.16 -0.09
C LEU A 77 -18.75 -15.08 0.48
N GLY A 78 -19.03 -16.40 0.62
CA GLY A 78 -18.04 -17.37 1.10
C GLY A 78 -16.84 -17.54 0.16
N GLU A 79 -17.04 -17.43 -1.15
CA GLU A 79 -15.97 -17.50 -2.15
C GLU A 79 -15.14 -16.21 -2.14
N GLN A 80 -15.80 -15.05 -2.02
CA GLN A 80 -15.14 -13.76 -1.86
C GLN A 80 -14.26 -13.75 -0.61
N ALA A 81 -14.80 -14.16 0.56
CA ALA A 81 -14.08 -14.21 1.82
C ALA A 81 -12.87 -15.16 1.76
N GLY A 82 -13.08 -16.38 1.23
CA GLY A 82 -11.99 -17.34 1.04
C GLY A 82 -10.94 -16.85 0.05
N GLY A 83 -11.34 -16.16 -1.00
CA GLY A 83 -10.45 -15.50 -1.97
C GLY A 83 -9.61 -14.40 -1.32
N ALA A 84 -10.25 -13.51 -0.57
CA ALA A 84 -9.58 -12.41 0.13
C ALA A 84 -8.56 -12.93 1.15
N ALA A 85 -8.91 -13.96 1.94
CA ALA A 85 -7.99 -14.58 2.89
C ALA A 85 -6.77 -15.23 2.20
N ARG A 86 -6.95 -15.90 1.07
CA ARG A 86 -5.83 -16.46 0.29
C ARG A 86 -4.92 -15.37 -0.27
N ARG A 87 -5.48 -14.27 -0.76
CA ARG A 87 -4.68 -13.13 -1.26
C ARG A 87 -3.91 -12.45 -0.14
N ALA A 88 -4.52 -12.28 1.03
CA ALA A 88 -3.84 -11.75 2.21
C ALA A 88 -2.68 -12.65 2.66
N ALA A 89 -2.88 -13.98 2.71
CA ALA A 89 -1.81 -14.93 3.00
C ALA A 89 -0.67 -14.85 1.97
N ALA A 90 -1.01 -14.80 0.67
CA ALA A 90 -0.02 -14.67 -0.39
C ALA A 90 0.74 -13.33 -0.34
N LEU A 91 0.07 -12.23 0.03
CA LEU A 91 0.72 -10.93 0.22
C LEU A 91 1.73 -10.99 1.37
N LEU A 92 1.38 -11.61 2.50
CA LEU A 92 2.31 -11.87 3.60
C LEU A 92 3.50 -12.73 3.14
N GLY A 93 3.23 -13.79 2.35
CA GLY A 93 4.26 -14.66 1.75
C GLY A 93 5.26 -13.91 0.85
N ASN A 94 4.87 -12.77 0.29
CA ASN A 94 5.73 -11.87 -0.47
C ASN A 94 6.40 -10.79 0.41
N GLY A 95 6.44 -10.97 1.73
CA GLY A 95 7.18 -10.10 2.65
C GLY A 95 6.43 -8.84 3.08
N VAL A 96 5.19 -8.66 2.68
CA VAL A 96 4.34 -7.55 3.11
C VAL A 96 3.75 -7.88 4.49
N THR A 97 4.29 -7.28 5.55
CA THR A 97 3.80 -7.47 6.92
C THR A 97 2.67 -6.53 7.30
N THR A 98 2.50 -5.44 6.55
CA THR A 98 1.43 -4.47 6.75
C THR A 98 0.87 -4.02 5.39
N ALA A 99 -0.45 -3.95 5.28
CA ALA A 99 -1.15 -3.49 4.08
C ALA A 99 -2.18 -2.41 4.41
N ARG A 100 -2.27 -1.40 3.55
CA ARG A 100 -3.38 -0.45 3.55
C ARG A 100 -4.38 -0.85 2.47
N GLU A 101 -5.51 -1.40 2.91
CA GLU A 101 -6.65 -1.75 2.09
C GLU A 101 -7.49 -0.50 1.82
N VAL A 102 -7.36 0.08 0.64
CA VAL A 102 -7.99 1.37 0.30
C VAL A 102 -9.42 1.23 -0.22
N GLY A 103 -10.05 0.11 0.12
CA GLY A 103 -11.46 -0.14 -0.09
C GLY A 103 -11.74 -1.28 -1.05
N GLY A 104 -12.98 -1.77 -0.95
CA GLY A 104 -13.50 -2.88 -1.73
C GLY A 104 -14.92 -3.19 -1.30
N VAL A 105 -15.27 -4.46 -1.18
CA VAL A 105 -16.56 -4.87 -0.59
C VAL A 105 -16.50 -4.59 0.92
N GLY A 106 -17.01 -3.45 1.32
CA GLY A 106 -16.78 -2.80 2.61
C GLY A 106 -16.83 -3.69 3.85
N PRO A 107 -17.95 -4.38 4.16
CA PRO A 107 -18.01 -5.26 5.32
C PRO A 107 -16.96 -6.37 5.28
N LEU A 108 -16.69 -6.92 4.09
CA LEU A 108 -15.73 -8.01 3.93
C LEU A 108 -14.29 -7.57 4.21
N SER A 109 -13.92 -6.34 3.84
CA SER A 109 -12.59 -5.79 4.14
C SER A 109 -12.38 -5.62 5.65
N LEU A 110 -13.41 -5.18 6.39
CA LEU A 110 -13.38 -5.06 7.84
C LEU A 110 -13.30 -6.43 8.52
N ASP A 111 -14.13 -7.40 8.07
CA ASP A 111 -14.13 -8.77 8.59
C ASP A 111 -12.78 -9.48 8.35
N LEU A 112 -12.16 -9.25 7.20
CA LEU A 112 -10.82 -9.80 6.89
C LEU A 112 -9.76 -9.24 7.84
N ARG A 113 -9.73 -7.91 8.04
CA ARG A 113 -8.85 -7.27 9.01
C ARG A 113 -9.00 -7.91 10.40
N ASP A 114 -10.23 -8.00 10.89
CA ASP A 114 -10.51 -8.52 12.24
C ASP A 114 -10.19 -10.01 12.35
N SER A 115 -10.40 -10.79 11.30
CA SER A 115 -10.03 -12.21 11.24
C SER A 115 -8.51 -12.41 11.31
N ILE A 116 -7.73 -11.56 10.63
CA ILE A 116 -6.26 -11.60 10.68
C ILE A 116 -5.78 -11.11 12.06
N ALA A 117 -6.33 -10.02 12.57
CA ALA A 117 -5.96 -9.48 13.87
C ALA A 117 -6.24 -10.46 15.03
N SER A 118 -7.28 -11.28 14.92
CA SER A 118 -7.58 -12.35 15.89
C SER A 118 -6.78 -13.64 15.70
N GLY A 119 -5.97 -13.75 14.64
CA GLY A 119 -5.26 -14.97 14.26
C GLY A 119 -6.12 -16.05 13.62
N SER A 120 -7.37 -15.75 13.26
CA SER A 120 -8.29 -16.69 12.61
C SER A 120 -7.97 -16.89 11.12
N ALA A 121 -7.25 -15.98 10.51
CA ALA A 121 -6.74 -16.07 9.14
C ALA A 121 -5.29 -15.60 9.07
N PRO A 122 -4.42 -16.19 8.21
CA PRO A 122 -3.09 -15.66 7.96
C PRO A 122 -3.16 -14.42 7.06
N GLY A 123 -2.25 -13.46 7.29
CA GLY A 123 -2.14 -12.28 6.45
C GLY A 123 -1.32 -11.15 7.10
N PRO A 124 -1.07 -10.06 6.37
CA PRO A 124 -0.44 -8.88 6.92
C PRO A 124 -1.37 -8.17 7.92
N ARG A 125 -0.82 -7.31 8.73
CA ARG A 125 -1.62 -6.34 9.50
C ARG A 125 -2.33 -5.42 8.52
N ILE A 126 -3.65 -5.32 8.59
CA ILE A 126 -4.46 -4.54 7.66
C ILE A 126 -4.96 -3.25 8.32
N PHE A 127 -4.84 -2.13 7.59
CA PHE A 127 -5.54 -0.87 7.84
C PHE A 127 -6.51 -0.67 6.68
N THR A 128 -7.83 -0.66 6.96
CA THR A 128 -8.83 -0.67 5.88
C THR A 128 -9.74 0.55 5.88
N ALA A 129 -10.08 1.01 4.67
CA ALA A 129 -11.12 2.01 4.44
C ALA A 129 -12.55 1.42 4.45
N GLY A 130 -12.69 0.10 4.49
CA GLY A 130 -13.97 -0.56 4.24
C GLY A 130 -14.38 -0.42 2.77
N ALA A 131 -15.37 0.42 2.47
CA ALA A 131 -15.72 0.78 1.09
C ALA A 131 -15.17 2.18 0.74
N TRP A 132 -14.79 2.39 -0.50
CA TRP A 132 -14.52 3.75 -0.99
C TRP A 132 -15.80 4.53 -1.24
N MET A 133 -15.73 5.87 -1.19
CA MET A 133 -16.79 6.78 -1.61
C MET A 133 -16.63 7.12 -3.08
N THR A 134 -17.73 7.08 -3.83
CA THR A 134 -17.76 7.38 -5.27
C THR A 134 -19.10 8.01 -5.65
N GLY A 135 -19.12 8.81 -6.72
CA GLY A 135 -20.35 9.32 -7.31
C GLY A 135 -21.09 8.24 -8.11
N PRO A 136 -22.38 8.47 -8.44
CA PRO A 136 -23.09 7.65 -9.40
C PRO A 136 -22.34 7.58 -10.74
N ASP A 137 -22.24 6.38 -11.32
CA ASP A 137 -21.46 6.11 -12.53
C ASP A 137 -19.97 6.48 -12.43
N GLY A 138 -19.48 6.76 -11.22
CA GLY A 138 -18.09 7.09 -10.93
C GLY A 138 -17.16 5.89 -10.99
N HIS A 139 -15.86 6.12 -10.71
CA HIS A 139 -14.88 5.03 -10.68
C HIS A 139 -15.22 4.03 -9.57
N GLY A 140 -15.30 2.75 -9.92
CA GLY A 140 -15.65 1.67 -8.98
C GLY A 140 -17.05 1.80 -8.36
N TRP A 141 -17.99 2.49 -9.02
CA TRP A 141 -19.34 2.77 -8.50
C TRP A 141 -20.12 1.52 -8.11
N HIS A 142 -19.87 0.38 -8.75
CA HIS A 142 -20.56 -0.88 -8.46
C HIS A 142 -20.34 -1.36 -7.02
N VAL A 143 -19.16 -1.13 -6.47
CA VAL A 143 -18.71 -1.65 -5.16
C VAL A 143 -18.76 -0.55 -4.08
N GLY A 144 -18.55 0.72 -4.47
CA GLY A 144 -18.42 1.84 -3.56
C GLY A 144 -19.71 2.31 -2.89
N LEU A 145 -19.57 3.16 -1.89
CA LEU A 145 -20.66 3.93 -1.30
C LEU A 145 -20.96 5.14 -2.18
N HIS A 146 -22.18 5.21 -2.67
CA HIS A 146 -22.61 6.34 -3.50
C HIS A 146 -22.84 7.58 -2.66
N ALA A 147 -22.18 8.67 -3.06
CA ALA A 147 -22.33 9.99 -2.48
C ALA A 147 -22.01 11.02 -3.57
N ASP A 148 -22.88 11.99 -3.83
CA ASP A 148 -22.79 12.94 -4.95
C ASP A 148 -23.18 14.38 -4.58
N ASP A 149 -23.36 14.63 -3.29
CA ASP A 149 -23.60 15.95 -2.73
C ASP A 149 -23.01 16.06 -1.31
N PRO A 150 -22.85 17.27 -0.76
CA PRO A 150 -22.24 17.46 0.56
C PRO A 150 -22.94 16.73 1.71
N GLU A 151 -24.24 16.46 1.64
CA GLU A 151 -24.98 15.75 2.70
C GLU A 151 -24.73 14.24 2.61
N SER A 152 -24.84 13.66 1.43
CA SER A 152 -24.57 12.24 1.18
C SER A 152 -23.10 11.88 1.43
N VAL A 153 -22.15 12.76 1.04
CA VAL A 153 -20.71 12.60 1.35
C VAL A 153 -20.46 12.58 2.86
N ARG A 154 -21.08 13.51 3.61
CA ARG A 154 -21.01 13.52 5.08
C ARG A 154 -21.58 12.25 5.70
N SER A 155 -22.71 11.79 5.18
CA SER A 155 -23.39 10.57 5.67
C SER A 155 -22.55 9.32 5.38
N ALA A 156 -21.95 9.22 4.19
CA ALA A 156 -21.08 8.12 3.80
C ALA A 156 -19.80 8.09 4.67
N ALA A 157 -19.15 9.24 4.87
CA ALA A 157 -17.99 9.36 5.73
C ALA A 157 -18.31 8.94 7.18
N ARG A 158 -19.43 9.44 7.75
CA ARG A 158 -19.88 9.06 9.09
C ARG A 158 -20.09 7.55 9.19
N ARG A 159 -20.79 6.97 8.22
CA ARG A 159 -21.04 5.52 8.19
C ARG A 159 -19.74 4.72 8.23
N GLN A 160 -18.75 5.04 7.38
CA GLN A 160 -17.46 4.33 7.39
C GLN A 160 -16.71 4.47 8.72
N LEU A 161 -16.75 5.64 9.32
CA LEU A 161 -16.14 5.88 10.65
C LEU A 161 -16.85 5.05 11.73
N ASP A 162 -18.18 5.03 11.74
CA ASP A 162 -19.00 4.28 12.69
C ASP A 162 -18.86 2.75 12.50
N ASP A 163 -18.69 2.28 11.26
CA ASP A 163 -18.41 0.88 10.91
C ASP A 163 -16.97 0.46 11.30
N GLY A 164 -16.13 1.39 11.75
CA GLY A 164 -14.79 1.12 12.28
C GLY A 164 -13.69 1.10 11.24
N ALA A 165 -13.85 1.78 10.10
CA ALA A 165 -12.78 1.97 9.13
C ALA A 165 -11.56 2.68 9.76
N ASP A 166 -10.34 2.27 9.40
CA ASP A 166 -9.08 2.84 9.90
C ASP A 166 -8.69 4.14 9.17
N LEU A 167 -9.19 4.31 7.96
CA LEU A 167 -9.01 5.49 7.11
C LEU A 167 -10.25 5.69 6.25
N LEU A 168 -10.34 6.82 5.54
CA LEU A 168 -11.37 7.01 4.51
C LEU A 168 -10.75 7.04 3.11
N LYS A 169 -11.49 6.57 2.11
CA LYS A 169 -11.09 6.57 0.69
C LYS A 169 -12.15 7.22 -0.17
N MET A 170 -11.71 8.13 -1.05
CA MET A 170 -12.56 8.80 -2.06
C MET A 170 -12.04 8.55 -3.47
N MET A 171 -12.98 8.37 -4.41
CA MET A 171 -12.68 8.36 -5.85
C MET A 171 -12.90 9.77 -6.42
N VAL A 172 -11.88 10.63 -6.35
CA VAL A 172 -11.99 12.06 -6.73
C VAL A 172 -11.93 12.27 -8.24
N SER A 173 -11.43 11.28 -8.98
CA SER A 173 -11.50 11.24 -10.45
C SER A 173 -12.13 9.97 -10.99
N GLY A 174 -12.46 9.96 -12.28
CA GLY A 174 -12.64 8.74 -13.04
C GLY A 174 -11.32 7.95 -13.12
N GLY A 175 -11.40 6.70 -13.60
CA GLY A 175 -10.28 5.75 -13.60
C GLY A 175 -9.78 5.37 -14.98
N VAL A 176 -8.64 4.70 -15.01
CA VAL A 176 -8.07 4.07 -16.22
C VAL A 176 -8.80 2.77 -16.53
N ILE A 177 -9.02 1.95 -15.51
CA ILE A 177 -9.61 0.61 -15.59
C ILE A 177 -11.12 0.68 -15.32
N GLY A 178 -11.89 -0.12 -16.06
CA GLY A 178 -13.34 -0.25 -15.90
C GLY A 178 -14.17 0.62 -16.85
N THR A 179 -15.47 0.41 -16.79
CA THR A 179 -16.49 1.19 -17.50
C THR A 179 -16.86 2.41 -16.65
N GLY A 180 -16.99 3.57 -17.24
CA GLY A 180 -17.35 4.79 -16.51
C GLY A 180 -16.47 5.97 -16.91
N HIS A 181 -16.43 6.96 -16.06
CA HIS A 181 -15.70 8.20 -16.31
C HIS A 181 -14.18 7.94 -16.42
N GLY A 182 -13.58 8.52 -17.45
CA GLY A 182 -12.13 8.43 -17.68
C GLY A 182 -11.32 9.24 -16.65
N PRO A 183 -9.98 9.08 -16.64
CA PRO A 183 -9.08 9.63 -15.60
C PRO A 183 -9.09 11.16 -15.52
N GLY A 184 -9.53 11.85 -16.56
CA GLY A 184 -9.65 13.33 -16.59
C GLY A 184 -10.94 13.88 -15.97
N THR A 185 -11.92 13.03 -15.61
CA THR A 185 -13.23 13.48 -15.11
C THR A 185 -13.19 13.70 -13.61
N GLU A 186 -13.56 14.89 -13.16
CA GLU A 186 -13.75 15.20 -11.74
C GLU A 186 -15.00 14.53 -11.19
N GLN A 187 -14.91 13.95 -9.98
CA GLN A 187 -16.05 13.32 -9.29
C GLN A 187 -16.41 14.05 -7.99
N TYR A 188 -15.46 14.72 -7.35
CA TYR A 188 -15.68 15.47 -6.13
C TYR A 188 -15.03 16.85 -6.21
N SER A 189 -15.73 17.85 -5.69
CA SER A 189 -15.22 19.20 -5.48
C SER A 189 -14.28 19.28 -4.28
N GLU A 190 -13.51 20.34 -4.18
CA GLU A 190 -12.68 20.67 -3.01
C GLU A 190 -13.51 20.72 -1.71
N GLU A 191 -14.75 21.26 -1.78
CA GLU A 191 -15.65 21.32 -0.61
C GLU A 191 -16.04 19.94 -0.10
N GLU A 192 -16.43 19.04 -1.00
CA GLU A 192 -16.81 17.66 -0.63
C GLU A 192 -15.63 16.88 -0.07
N VAL A 193 -14.44 17.02 -0.65
CA VAL A 193 -13.22 16.43 -0.09
C VAL A 193 -12.93 17.00 1.29
N SER A 194 -13.06 18.34 1.49
CA SER A 194 -12.83 19.00 2.78
C SER A 194 -13.79 18.51 3.87
N ILE A 195 -15.01 18.14 3.54
CA ILE A 195 -15.97 17.55 4.48
C ILE A 195 -15.40 16.22 5.01
N VAL A 196 -14.94 15.34 4.11
CA VAL A 196 -14.44 14.01 4.47
C VAL A 196 -13.16 14.11 5.30
N THR A 197 -12.22 14.93 4.86
CA THR A 197 -10.93 15.12 5.56
C THR A 197 -11.13 15.71 6.96
N SER A 198 -12.00 16.71 7.09
CA SER A 198 -12.31 17.30 8.40
C SER A 198 -12.90 16.27 9.37
N MET A 199 -13.78 15.38 8.89
CA MET A 199 -14.38 14.34 9.72
C MET A 199 -13.37 13.26 10.13
N ALA A 200 -12.56 12.79 9.19
CA ALA A 200 -11.53 11.78 9.44
C ALA A 200 -10.45 12.29 10.39
N HIS A 201 -9.93 13.50 10.14
CA HIS A 201 -8.88 14.11 10.96
C HIS A 201 -9.36 14.42 12.38
N ALA A 202 -10.66 14.75 12.57
CA ALA A 202 -11.22 14.92 13.91
C ALA A 202 -11.18 13.62 14.75
N GLU A 203 -11.10 12.46 14.09
CA GLU A 203 -10.94 11.16 14.73
C GLU A 203 -9.50 10.60 14.63
N GLY A 204 -8.53 11.44 14.19
CA GLY A 204 -7.14 11.05 14.03
C GLY A 204 -6.89 10.05 12.89
N LYS A 205 -7.82 9.96 11.92
CA LYS A 205 -7.74 9.03 10.79
C LYS A 205 -7.30 9.77 9.51
N ARG A 206 -6.65 9.04 8.62
CA ARG A 206 -6.14 9.53 7.34
C ARG A 206 -7.20 9.44 6.23
N VAL A 207 -6.99 10.21 5.16
CA VAL A 207 -7.82 10.16 3.95
C VAL A 207 -6.94 9.93 2.73
N ALA A 208 -7.30 8.92 1.93
CA ALA A 208 -6.68 8.59 0.65
C ALA A 208 -7.61 8.98 -0.50
N ALA A 209 -7.06 9.60 -1.55
CA ALA A 209 -7.83 10.03 -2.72
C ALA A 209 -7.29 9.43 -4.02
N HIS A 210 -8.11 8.62 -4.70
CA HIS A 210 -7.86 8.26 -6.10
C HIS A 210 -8.02 9.54 -6.95
N ALA A 211 -6.96 9.97 -7.60
CA ALA A 211 -7.00 11.14 -8.47
C ALA A 211 -5.93 11.07 -9.57
N HIS A 212 -6.35 10.97 -10.81
CA HIS A 212 -5.48 10.98 -11.99
C HIS A 212 -5.35 12.38 -12.59
N GLY A 213 -6.50 12.99 -12.95
CA GLY A 213 -6.57 14.28 -13.64
C GLY A 213 -6.12 15.45 -12.77
N GLU A 214 -5.52 16.45 -13.39
CA GLU A 214 -5.01 17.64 -12.71
C GLU A 214 -6.08 18.35 -11.87
N PRO A 215 -7.34 18.58 -12.34
CA PRO A 215 -8.39 19.19 -11.52
C PRO A 215 -8.75 18.37 -10.29
N SER A 216 -8.82 17.06 -10.43
CA SER A 216 -9.12 16.13 -9.32
C SER A 216 -8.00 16.08 -8.29
N ILE A 217 -6.73 16.08 -8.74
CA ILE A 217 -5.57 16.18 -7.84
C ILE A 217 -5.63 17.50 -7.06
N ARG A 218 -5.97 18.59 -7.73
CA ARG A 218 -6.13 19.91 -7.10
C ARG A 218 -7.20 19.86 -6.00
N ASN A 219 -8.39 19.32 -6.31
CA ASN A 219 -9.48 19.21 -5.35
C ASN A 219 -9.09 18.33 -4.15
N ALA A 220 -8.40 17.21 -4.40
CA ALA A 220 -7.89 16.32 -3.36
C ALA A 220 -6.87 17.04 -2.45
N VAL A 221 -5.83 17.64 -3.02
CA VAL A 221 -4.76 18.33 -2.27
C VAL A 221 -5.32 19.51 -1.47
N ARG A 222 -6.12 20.39 -2.10
CA ARG A 222 -6.71 21.55 -1.43
C ARG A 222 -7.76 21.17 -0.40
N GLY A 223 -8.51 20.08 -0.66
CA GLY A 223 -9.43 19.48 0.28
C GLY A 223 -8.76 18.82 1.48
N GLY A 224 -7.43 18.66 1.48
CA GLY A 224 -6.64 18.29 2.65
C GLY A 224 -6.43 16.78 2.81
N VAL A 225 -6.42 15.99 1.72
CA VAL A 225 -6.12 14.55 1.79
C VAL A 225 -4.67 14.30 2.23
N ASP A 226 -4.45 13.19 2.89
CA ASP A 226 -3.11 12.78 3.34
C ASP A 226 -2.31 12.14 2.21
N THR A 227 -2.97 11.36 1.35
CA THR A 227 -2.33 10.71 0.21
C THR A 227 -3.15 10.89 -1.08
N VAL A 228 -2.46 11.17 -2.18
CA VAL A 228 -3.03 11.11 -3.53
C VAL A 228 -2.54 9.84 -4.20
N GLU A 229 -3.47 8.99 -4.54
CA GLU A 229 -3.21 7.74 -5.24
C GLU A 229 -3.10 8.01 -6.74
N HIS A 230 -2.14 7.39 -7.40
CA HIS A 230 -1.78 7.54 -8.82
C HIS A 230 -1.16 8.90 -9.16
N ALA A 231 -1.86 10.02 -8.98
CA ALA A 231 -1.38 11.39 -9.28
C ALA A 231 -0.84 11.56 -10.71
N SER A 232 -1.40 10.88 -11.70
CA SER A 232 -0.79 10.72 -13.03
C SER A 232 -0.53 12.02 -13.77
N PHE A 233 -1.42 13.01 -13.66
CA PHE A 233 -1.30 14.31 -14.31
C PHE A 233 -0.95 15.44 -13.33
N VAL A 234 -0.14 15.13 -12.29
CA VAL A 234 0.34 16.15 -11.35
C VAL A 234 1.19 17.19 -12.05
N THR A 235 0.93 18.47 -11.73
CA THR A 235 1.64 19.61 -12.32
C THR A 235 2.65 20.21 -11.33
N ALA A 236 3.56 21.06 -11.83
CA ALA A 236 4.54 21.74 -10.99
C ALA A 236 3.88 22.63 -9.91
N GLU A 237 2.72 23.24 -10.19
CA GLU A 237 1.94 24.01 -9.22
C GLU A 237 1.47 23.10 -8.08
N LEU A 238 0.85 21.95 -8.42
CA LEU A 238 0.34 21.02 -7.43
C LEU A 238 1.44 20.34 -6.62
N ILE A 239 2.60 20.07 -7.23
CA ILE A 239 3.81 19.61 -6.51
C ILE A 239 4.17 20.61 -5.40
N GLY A 240 4.14 21.92 -5.68
CA GLY A 240 4.37 22.96 -4.68
C GLY A 240 3.34 22.92 -3.53
N GLU A 241 2.06 22.79 -3.87
CA GLU A 241 0.98 22.67 -2.86
C GLU A 241 1.08 21.39 -2.02
N MET A 242 1.44 20.25 -2.63
CA MET A 242 1.67 18.99 -1.91
C MET A 242 2.82 19.13 -0.89
N LEU A 243 3.92 19.77 -1.27
CA LEU A 243 5.04 20.03 -0.36
C LEU A 243 4.64 20.91 0.84
N GLU A 244 3.87 21.97 0.60
CA GLU A 244 3.38 22.88 1.66
C GLU A 244 2.44 22.16 2.64
N ARG A 245 1.66 21.19 2.16
CA ARG A 245 0.66 20.48 2.95
C ARG A 245 1.16 19.16 3.53
N GLY A 246 2.31 18.66 3.09
CA GLY A 246 2.84 17.35 3.48
C GLY A 246 2.06 16.19 2.89
N THR A 247 1.43 16.37 1.73
CA THR A 247 0.66 15.33 1.05
C THR A 247 1.61 14.34 0.37
N PHE A 248 1.38 13.04 0.59
CA PHE A 248 2.13 11.95 -0.04
C PHE A 248 1.55 11.58 -1.41
N ILE A 249 2.39 11.02 -2.28
CA ILE A 249 1.92 10.35 -3.51
C ILE A 249 2.17 8.84 -3.37
N VAL A 250 1.14 8.05 -3.69
CA VAL A 250 1.21 6.60 -3.89
C VAL A 250 1.01 6.33 -5.38
N PRO A 251 2.09 6.19 -6.16
CA PRO A 251 2.00 6.29 -7.63
C PRO A 251 1.42 5.04 -8.28
N THR A 252 1.50 3.88 -7.64
CA THR A 252 0.99 2.62 -8.20
C THR A 252 1.51 2.33 -9.62
N LEU A 253 2.81 2.46 -9.81
CA LEU A 253 3.45 2.26 -11.11
C LEU A 253 3.23 0.85 -11.65
N ALA A 254 3.13 -0.13 -10.74
CA ALA A 254 2.98 -1.54 -11.05
C ALA A 254 1.68 -1.85 -11.80
N VAL A 255 0.54 -1.28 -11.41
CA VAL A 255 -0.75 -1.58 -12.07
C VAL A 255 -0.75 -1.13 -13.53
N ILE A 256 -0.28 0.08 -13.82
CA ILE A 256 -0.18 0.57 -15.21
C ILE A 256 0.80 -0.27 -16.02
N HIS A 257 1.93 -0.66 -15.42
CA HIS A 257 2.91 -1.55 -16.06
C HIS A 257 2.26 -2.89 -16.45
N PHE A 258 1.59 -3.56 -15.51
CA PHE A 258 0.97 -4.87 -15.77
C PHE A 258 -0.19 -4.80 -16.78
N VAL A 259 -1.01 -3.74 -16.73
CA VAL A 259 -2.09 -3.53 -17.69
C VAL A 259 -1.53 -3.40 -19.13
N ILE A 260 -0.42 -2.67 -19.29
CA ILE A 260 0.21 -2.49 -20.61
C ILE A 260 0.94 -3.77 -21.05
N GLU A 261 1.70 -4.40 -20.15
CA GLU A 261 2.46 -5.64 -20.46
C GLU A 261 1.51 -6.78 -20.83
N SER A 262 0.39 -6.91 -20.13
CA SER A 262 -0.61 -7.93 -20.41
C SER A 262 -1.28 -7.71 -21.76
N ALA A 263 -1.37 -6.47 -22.26
CA ALA A 263 -1.97 -6.05 -23.52
C ALA A 263 -3.27 -6.82 -23.85
N SER A 264 -4.05 -7.15 -22.79
CA SER A 264 -5.12 -8.13 -22.87
C SER A 264 -6.35 -7.56 -23.54
N GLU A 265 -6.81 -8.24 -24.60
CA GLU A 265 -8.10 -7.94 -25.23
C GLU A 265 -9.27 -8.00 -24.24
N ALA A 266 -9.11 -8.71 -23.11
CA ALA A 266 -10.13 -8.81 -22.07
C ALA A 266 -10.47 -7.46 -21.41
N LEU A 267 -9.54 -6.49 -21.38
CA LEU A 267 -9.81 -5.14 -20.84
C LEU A 267 -10.51 -4.19 -21.83
N GLY A 268 -10.58 -4.57 -23.11
CA GLY A 268 -11.12 -3.72 -24.17
C GLY A 268 -10.19 -2.58 -24.61
N GLU A 269 -10.36 -2.14 -25.85
CA GLU A 269 -9.47 -1.14 -26.48
C GLU A 269 -9.50 0.22 -25.76
N GLU A 270 -10.65 0.63 -25.22
CA GLU A 270 -10.80 1.91 -24.54
C GLU A 270 -9.95 1.97 -23.26
N THR A 271 -9.95 0.91 -22.46
CA THR A 271 -9.13 0.80 -21.23
C THR A 271 -7.64 0.80 -21.59
N LEU A 272 -7.26 0.03 -22.62
CA LEU A 272 -5.86 0.00 -23.07
C LEU A 272 -5.40 1.36 -23.59
N GLN A 273 -6.26 2.09 -24.29
CA GLN A 273 -5.94 3.43 -24.77
C GLN A 273 -5.74 4.40 -23.60
N ARG A 274 -6.63 4.40 -22.60
CA ARG A 274 -6.48 5.21 -21.36
C ARG A 274 -5.18 4.86 -20.62
N ALA A 275 -4.86 3.56 -20.52
CA ALA A 275 -3.62 3.11 -19.86
C ALA A 275 -2.37 3.62 -20.57
N ARG A 276 -2.34 3.60 -21.91
CA ARG A 276 -1.23 4.14 -22.70
C ARG A 276 -1.07 5.65 -22.51
N GLU A 277 -2.17 6.41 -22.58
CA GLU A 277 -2.18 7.87 -22.36
C GLU A 277 -1.66 8.24 -20.96
N VAL A 278 -2.07 7.50 -19.94
CA VAL A 278 -1.55 7.68 -18.58
C VAL A 278 -0.07 7.33 -18.53
N ALA A 279 0.35 6.19 -19.07
CA ALA A 279 1.75 5.74 -19.01
C ALA A 279 2.73 6.71 -19.66
N GLU A 280 2.32 7.41 -20.73
CA GLU A 280 3.16 8.39 -21.43
C GLU A 280 3.63 9.52 -20.50
N VAL A 281 2.81 9.92 -19.52
CA VAL A 281 3.10 11.06 -18.66
C VAL A 281 3.37 10.67 -17.21
N HIS A 282 2.81 9.59 -16.72
CA HIS A 282 2.83 9.18 -15.31
C HIS A 282 4.27 9.10 -14.77
N HIS A 283 5.11 8.29 -15.41
CA HIS A 283 6.50 8.12 -14.99
C HIS A 283 7.26 9.47 -14.91
N ALA A 284 7.09 10.34 -15.91
CA ALA A 284 7.77 11.65 -15.94
C ALA A 284 7.26 12.57 -14.84
N ASN A 285 5.95 12.60 -14.59
CA ASN A 285 5.34 13.46 -13.58
C ASN A 285 5.68 13.00 -12.15
N ILE A 286 5.65 11.69 -11.89
CA ILE A 286 6.09 11.14 -10.60
C ILE A 286 7.59 11.39 -10.38
N THR A 287 8.43 11.25 -11.43
CA THR A 287 9.85 11.62 -11.35
C THR A 287 10.03 13.09 -10.97
N ALA A 288 9.23 13.99 -11.56
CA ALA A 288 9.29 15.42 -11.25
C ALA A 288 8.87 15.71 -9.80
N ALA A 289 7.79 15.07 -9.33
CA ALA A 289 7.32 15.20 -7.95
C ALA A 289 8.37 14.71 -6.94
N TRP A 290 8.94 13.51 -7.16
CA TRP A 290 10.00 12.98 -6.32
C TRP A 290 11.23 13.90 -6.27
N ARG A 291 11.73 14.36 -7.43
CA ARG A 291 12.89 15.27 -7.49
C ARG A 291 12.65 16.61 -6.80
N ALA A 292 11.40 17.06 -6.75
CA ALA A 292 11.01 18.25 -6.02
C ALA A 292 10.93 18.03 -4.49
N GLY A 293 10.94 16.76 -4.03
CA GLY A 293 10.91 16.38 -2.61
C GLY A 293 9.53 15.97 -2.09
N VAL A 294 8.53 15.78 -2.97
CA VAL A 294 7.26 15.18 -2.54
C VAL A 294 7.52 13.75 -2.07
N PRO A 295 7.07 13.35 -0.87
CA PRO A 295 7.28 11.99 -0.39
C PRO A 295 6.48 11.00 -1.23
N ILE A 296 7.20 10.04 -1.82
CA ILE A 296 6.63 8.94 -2.63
C ILE A 296 6.60 7.66 -1.80
N VAL A 297 5.50 6.94 -1.91
CA VAL A 297 5.22 5.74 -1.11
C VAL A 297 4.90 4.57 -2.03
N ALA A 298 5.46 3.40 -1.72
CA ALA A 298 5.14 2.19 -2.45
C ALA A 298 3.71 1.72 -2.16
N GLY A 299 2.95 1.49 -3.19
CA GLY A 299 1.62 0.91 -3.17
C GLY A 299 1.29 0.39 -4.55
N THR A 300 0.70 -0.80 -4.63
CA THR A 300 0.69 -1.59 -5.86
C THR A 300 -0.61 -1.52 -6.65
N ASP A 301 -1.71 -1.16 -6.00
CA ASP A 301 -3.06 -1.37 -6.52
C ASP A 301 -3.40 -2.87 -6.71
N MET A 302 -2.80 -3.71 -5.83
CA MET A 302 -3.01 -5.17 -5.80
C MET A 302 -4.50 -5.49 -5.68
N GLY A 303 -4.96 -6.43 -6.50
CA GLY A 303 -6.37 -6.77 -6.66
C GLY A 303 -6.97 -6.20 -7.95
N SER A 304 -6.45 -5.09 -8.46
CA SER A 304 -6.76 -4.59 -9.80
C SER A 304 -6.28 -5.55 -10.90
N PRO A 305 -6.84 -5.51 -12.11
CA PRO A 305 -6.50 -6.44 -13.18
C PRO A 305 -5.00 -6.65 -13.35
N PHE A 306 -4.58 -7.93 -13.37
CA PHE A 306 -3.19 -8.41 -13.52
C PHE A 306 -2.23 -8.04 -12.38
N THR A 307 -2.71 -7.38 -11.32
CA THR A 307 -1.87 -6.93 -10.21
C THR A 307 -1.99 -7.90 -9.02
N GLY A 308 -1.11 -8.88 -9.00
CA GLY A 308 -1.09 -9.97 -8.00
C GLY A 308 -0.41 -9.59 -6.68
N PRO A 309 -0.39 -10.52 -5.71
CA PRO A 309 0.22 -10.30 -4.38
C PRO A 309 1.74 -10.05 -4.40
N ASP A 310 2.43 -10.39 -5.49
CA ASP A 310 3.88 -10.18 -5.67
C ASP A 310 4.22 -8.81 -6.30
N ALA A 311 3.21 -8.00 -6.59
CA ALA A 311 3.35 -6.71 -7.26
C ALA A 311 4.23 -5.71 -6.49
N ILE A 312 4.34 -5.85 -5.16
CA ILE A 312 5.15 -4.95 -4.33
C ILE A 312 6.61 -4.90 -4.78
N HIS A 313 7.18 -6.03 -5.18
CA HIS A 313 8.55 -6.08 -5.68
C HIS A 313 8.71 -5.37 -7.02
N ARG A 314 7.68 -5.43 -7.87
CA ARG A 314 7.67 -4.69 -9.15
C ARG A 314 7.53 -3.19 -8.89
N GLU A 315 6.67 -2.79 -7.95
CA GLU A 315 6.53 -1.38 -7.56
C GLU A 315 7.86 -0.82 -7.07
N ILE A 316 8.53 -1.51 -6.14
CA ILE A 316 9.85 -1.10 -5.61
C ILE A 316 10.89 -0.98 -6.76
N ALA A 317 10.91 -1.95 -7.70
CA ALA A 317 11.80 -1.89 -8.84
C ALA A 317 11.47 -0.72 -9.80
N LEU A 318 10.19 -0.42 -10.02
CA LEU A 318 9.77 0.72 -10.84
C LEU A 318 10.09 2.07 -10.18
N LEU A 319 10.08 2.15 -8.85
CA LEU A 319 10.52 3.32 -8.11
C LEU A 319 12.01 3.62 -8.35
N THR A 320 12.87 2.61 -8.51
CA THR A 320 14.26 2.88 -8.95
C THR A 320 14.31 3.44 -10.36
N GLY A 321 13.37 3.07 -11.22
CA GLY A 321 13.23 3.59 -12.58
C GLY A 321 12.94 5.10 -12.65
N ILE A 322 12.25 5.68 -11.66
CA ILE A 322 12.04 7.15 -11.59
C ILE A 322 13.27 7.90 -11.07
N GLY A 323 14.33 7.19 -10.67
CA GLY A 323 15.62 7.74 -10.25
C GLY A 323 15.93 7.58 -8.77
N MET A 324 15.10 6.90 -7.99
CA MET A 324 15.42 6.55 -6.60
C MET A 324 16.61 5.58 -6.56
N SER A 325 17.47 5.73 -5.58
CA SER A 325 18.41 4.65 -5.20
C SER A 325 17.63 3.45 -4.67
N ASN A 326 18.23 2.27 -4.68
CA ASN A 326 17.62 1.07 -4.09
C ASN A 326 17.21 1.31 -2.63
N HIS A 327 18.04 2.05 -1.88
CA HIS A 327 17.72 2.40 -0.49
C HIS A 327 16.45 3.27 -0.37
N GLU A 328 16.31 4.31 -1.19
CA GLU A 328 15.12 5.18 -1.20
C GLU A 328 13.86 4.41 -1.61
N ALA A 329 13.97 3.49 -2.59
CA ALA A 329 12.86 2.63 -2.99
C ALA A 329 12.43 1.66 -1.86
N ILE A 330 13.38 1.11 -1.09
CA ILE A 330 13.09 0.33 0.11
C ILE A 330 12.42 1.21 1.19
N GLN A 331 12.90 2.42 1.39
CA GLN A 331 12.28 3.36 2.33
C GLN A 331 10.84 3.70 1.93
N ALA A 332 10.55 3.83 0.62
CA ALA A 332 9.20 4.05 0.12
C ALA A 332 8.24 2.90 0.48
N ALA A 333 8.74 1.66 0.57
CA ALA A 333 7.98 0.46 0.95
C ALA A 333 8.10 0.10 2.45
N THR A 334 8.69 0.94 3.28
CA THR A 334 8.89 0.71 4.71
C THR A 334 8.55 1.97 5.51
N LEU A 335 9.52 2.79 5.88
CA LEU A 335 9.32 3.98 6.73
C LEU A 335 8.38 5.00 6.09
N GLN A 336 8.53 5.33 4.80
CA GLN A 336 7.66 6.32 4.16
C GLN A 336 6.22 5.83 4.07
N ALA A 337 6.02 4.53 3.80
CA ALA A 337 4.69 3.93 3.83
C ALA A 337 4.08 3.97 5.24
N ALA A 338 4.88 3.68 6.28
CA ALA A 338 4.44 3.80 7.66
C ALA A 338 4.02 5.24 8.00
N CYS A 339 4.81 6.25 7.58
CA CYS A 339 4.46 7.67 7.74
C CYS A 339 3.15 8.02 7.04
N ALA A 340 2.96 7.58 5.78
CA ALA A 340 1.76 7.89 4.99
C ALA A 340 0.49 7.30 5.61
N ILE A 341 0.57 6.14 6.25
CA ILE A 341 -0.58 5.51 6.94
C ILE A 341 -0.68 5.89 8.42
N GLY A 342 0.29 6.64 8.97
CA GLY A 342 0.26 7.16 10.34
C GLY A 342 0.63 6.14 11.43
N VAL A 343 1.55 5.21 11.13
CA VAL A 343 1.98 4.13 12.05
C VAL A 343 3.50 4.06 12.21
N ASP A 344 4.21 5.10 11.81
CA ASP A 344 5.67 5.20 11.84
C ASP A 344 6.25 5.23 13.26
N ASP A 345 5.43 5.43 14.28
CA ASP A 345 5.80 5.26 15.69
C ASP A 345 6.02 3.79 16.08
N ASP A 346 5.48 2.83 15.34
CA ASP A 346 5.50 1.40 15.68
C ASP A 346 6.10 0.51 14.59
N LEU A 347 6.05 0.94 13.31
CA LEU A 347 6.38 0.16 12.12
C LEU A 347 7.37 0.87 11.19
N GLY A 348 7.82 0.18 10.15
CA GLY A 348 8.63 0.72 9.06
C GLY A 348 10.13 0.83 9.35
N THR A 349 10.58 0.52 10.57
CA THR A 349 12.02 0.55 10.93
C THR A 349 12.41 -0.58 11.87
N VAL A 350 13.66 -1.05 11.77
CA VAL A 350 14.25 -2.01 12.71
C VAL A 350 14.96 -1.23 13.80
N ARG A 351 14.21 -0.88 14.86
CA ARG A 351 14.73 -0.10 16.02
C ARG A 351 14.17 -0.63 17.35
N PRO A 352 14.96 -0.56 18.44
CA PRO A 352 14.45 -0.98 19.75
C PRO A 352 13.12 -0.32 20.11
N GLY A 353 12.18 -1.12 20.61
CA GLY A 353 10.82 -0.72 20.97
C GLY A 353 9.79 -0.86 19.88
N ARG A 354 10.19 -0.93 18.60
CA ARG A 354 9.30 -1.12 17.44
C ARG A 354 8.83 -2.57 17.33
N ARG A 355 7.73 -2.83 16.63
CA ARG A 355 7.26 -4.19 16.31
C ARG A 355 8.29 -4.94 15.50
N ALA A 356 8.47 -6.20 15.81
CA ALA A 356 9.46 -7.04 15.16
C ALA A 356 8.92 -7.64 13.86
N ASP A 357 8.70 -6.77 12.88
CA ASP A 357 8.42 -7.13 11.49
C ASP A 357 9.76 -7.08 10.74
N LEU A 358 10.33 -8.24 10.42
CA LEU A 358 11.67 -8.36 9.85
C LEU A 358 11.70 -9.30 8.66
N LEU A 359 12.25 -8.82 7.55
CA LEU A 359 12.63 -9.63 6.39
C LEU A 359 14.12 -9.96 6.46
N VAL A 360 14.47 -11.20 6.24
CA VAL A 360 15.85 -11.67 6.01
C VAL A 360 15.92 -12.25 4.60
N LEU A 361 16.83 -11.76 3.79
CA LEU A 361 16.93 -12.00 2.35
C LEU A 361 18.17 -12.79 1.97
N ASP A 362 18.06 -13.63 0.92
CA ASP A 362 19.18 -14.30 0.25
C ASP A 362 19.80 -13.38 -0.83
N GLY A 363 20.29 -12.23 -0.44
CA GLY A 363 20.89 -11.24 -1.33
C GLY A 363 20.90 -9.86 -0.69
N ASP A 364 21.54 -8.91 -1.35
CA ASP A 364 21.59 -7.51 -0.91
C ASP A 364 20.72 -6.65 -1.82
N PRO A 365 19.54 -6.19 -1.36
CA PRO A 365 18.65 -5.36 -2.17
C PRO A 365 19.22 -3.96 -2.46
N LEU A 366 20.30 -3.55 -1.79
CA LEU A 366 21.01 -2.31 -2.12
C LEU A 366 21.90 -2.47 -3.36
N GLU A 367 22.37 -3.69 -3.64
CA GLU A 367 23.11 -4.01 -4.87
C GLU A 367 22.19 -4.42 -6.01
N ASP A 368 21.19 -5.25 -5.72
CA ASP A 368 20.17 -5.72 -6.67
C ASP A 368 18.81 -5.64 -6.03
N ILE A 369 17.97 -4.70 -6.49
CA ILE A 369 16.66 -4.46 -5.91
C ILE A 369 15.72 -5.69 -6.02
N ASP A 370 15.92 -6.56 -7.02
CA ASP A 370 15.15 -7.79 -7.17
C ASP A 370 15.45 -8.81 -6.06
N ALA A 371 16.53 -8.65 -5.27
CA ALA A 371 16.79 -9.46 -4.10
C ALA A 371 15.69 -9.35 -3.01
N THR A 372 14.86 -8.32 -3.05
CA THR A 372 13.66 -8.22 -2.19
C THR A 372 12.72 -9.41 -2.31
N ARG A 373 12.76 -10.15 -3.44
CA ARG A 373 11.96 -11.38 -3.69
C ARG A 373 12.53 -12.62 -3.02
N SER A 374 13.83 -12.60 -2.66
CA SER A 374 14.56 -13.78 -2.18
C SER A 374 14.44 -13.91 -0.66
N ILE A 375 13.23 -14.15 -0.18
CA ILE A 375 12.91 -14.20 1.25
C ILE A 375 13.42 -15.50 1.85
N ARG A 376 14.42 -15.43 2.76
CA ARG A 376 14.89 -16.53 3.58
C ARG A 376 14.03 -16.70 4.83
N HIS A 377 13.81 -15.58 5.54
CA HIS A 377 12.98 -15.56 6.74
C HIS A 377 12.06 -14.34 6.74
N LEU A 378 10.89 -14.53 7.32
CA LEU A 378 9.93 -13.45 7.59
C LEU A 378 9.42 -13.59 9.02
N LEU A 379 9.54 -12.50 9.77
CA LEU A 379 8.88 -12.33 11.06
C LEU A 379 7.83 -11.22 10.98
N GLN A 380 6.73 -11.45 11.62
CA GLN A 380 5.69 -10.45 11.88
C GLN A 380 5.32 -10.52 13.36
N ASP A 381 5.39 -9.39 14.04
CA ASP A 381 5.22 -9.31 15.50
C ASP A 381 6.16 -10.28 16.26
N GLY A 382 7.36 -10.52 15.73
CA GLY A 382 8.37 -11.42 16.30
C GLY A 382 8.08 -12.91 16.17
N GLU A 383 7.05 -13.30 15.44
CA GLU A 383 6.68 -14.67 15.13
C GLU A 383 7.08 -15.04 13.71
N TRP A 384 7.59 -16.26 13.53
CA TRP A 384 7.93 -16.78 12.21
C TRP A 384 6.70 -16.88 11.32
N ARG A 385 6.78 -16.31 10.12
CA ARG A 385 5.84 -16.53 9.01
C ARG A 385 6.49 -17.32 7.89
N ILE A 386 7.78 -17.07 7.62
CA ILE A 386 8.62 -17.87 6.74
C ILE A 386 9.92 -18.17 7.48
N ARG A 387 10.36 -19.43 7.41
CA ARG A 387 11.62 -19.87 7.97
C ARG A 387 12.34 -20.78 6.97
N ASP A 388 13.59 -20.46 6.65
CA ASP A 388 14.40 -21.18 5.66
C ASP A 388 13.68 -21.36 4.32
N GLY A 389 12.97 -20.31 3.86
CA GLY A 389 12.20 -20.29 2.63
C GLY A 389 10.89 -21.11 2.66
N VAL A 390 10.48 -21.59 3.83
CA VAL A 390 9.26 -22.39 4.00
C VAL A 390 8.29 -21.64 4.90
N GLU A 391 7.00 -21.59 4.52
CA GLU A 391 5.96 -21.04 5.38
C GLU A 391 5.92 -21.78 6.74
N ALA A 392 5.96 -20.99 7.81
CA ALA A 392 5.81 -21.53 9.17
C ALA A 392 4.32 -21.76 9.44
N VAL A 393 3.95 -23.01 9.76
CA VAL A 393 2.57 -23.44 10.07
C VAL A 393 2.14 -22.95 11.44
#